data_bf65e0ec031f14b6dc1f77a7ea66cdf3
#
_entry.id   bf65e0ec031f14b6dc1f77a7ea66cdf3
#
_cell.length_a   1.000
_cell.length_b   1.000
_cell.length_c   1.000
_cell.angle_alpha   90.00
_cell.angle_beta   90.00
_cell.angle_gamma   90.00
#
_symmetry.space_group_name_H-M   'P 1'
#
loop_
_entity.id
_entity.type
_entity.pdbx_description
1 polymer ?
#
loop_
_entity_poly.entity_id
_entity_poly.type
_entity_poly.pdbx_seq_one_letter_code
_entity_poly.pdbx_strand_id
1 'polypeptide(L)'
;DSTNPEHVEANISDPSLAAIHVGRRVPVYRKLGDFNSKRVREIIHAVLAKLDDKEISETLPAELRQKYRLVARAQALREIHFPPKDESMVDYEQSRSRAHIRMIFEDFFWLAFAVTLKRGDRIRESKELKIRIDKDVKDVISAVLPFKLTIAQRKVTAQIFNDMKSTTPMNRLLQGDVGSGKTIVAVIAMIAAMENGYQAAMMAPTEILAEQHARNIKRLLARTPYRVELLTGSVRS
;
A
#
# COMPACT_ATOMS: atom_id res chain seq x y z
N ASP A 1 -14.41 35.19 8.43
CA ASP A 1 -13.81 36.03 9.50
C ASP A 1 -14.38 35.64 10.83
N SER A 2 -13.84 34.57 11.42
CA SER A 2 -14.31 34.00 12.69
C SER A 2 -13.25 34.15 13.80
N THR A 3 -12.53 35.28 13.79
CA THR A 3 -11.44 35.57 14.75
C THR A 3 -11.80 36.63 15.78
N ASN A 4 -13.09 36.97 15.90
CA ASN A 4 -13.50 37.89 16.95
C ASN A 4 -13.81 37.12 18.25
N PRO A 5 -13.04 37.31 19.34
CA PRO A 5 -13.24 36.60 20.62
C PRO A 5 -14.64 36.83 21.21
N GLU A 6 -15.27 37.96 20.96
CA GLU A 6 -16.60 38.31 21.49
C GLU A 6 -17.74 37.42 20.94
N HIS A 7 -17.58 36.82 19.75
CA HIS A 7 -18.58 35.89 19.22
C HIS A 7 -18.47 34.46 19.79
N VAL A 8 -17.35 34.12 20.44
CA VAL A 8 -17.14 32.79 21.02
C VAL A 8 -17.78 32.69 22.41
N GLU A 9 -17.83 33.78 23.16
CA GLU A 9 -18.39 33.78 24.52
C GLU A 9 -19.92 33.70 24.57
N ALA A 10 -20.62 34.20 23.56
CA ALA A 10 -22.09 34.28 23.56
C ALA A 10 -22.82 32.93 23.46
N ASN A 11 -22.12 31.80 23.29
CA ASN A 11 -22.73 30.48 23.05
C ASN A 11 -22.22 29.35 23.95
N ILE A 12 -21.52 29.64 25.06
CA ILE A 12 -21.05 28.62 26.01
C ILE A 12 -22.14 28.49 27.09
N SER A 13 -22.96 27.46 26.94
CA SER A 13 -24.03 27.14 27.92
C SER A 13 -23.51 26.62 29.27
N ASP A 14 -22.25 26.20 29.33
CA ASP A 14 -21.62 25.66 30.55
C ASP A 14 -20.19 26.24 30.70
N PRO A 15 -19.92 27.02 31.76
CA PRO A 15 -18.60 27.60 32.04
C PRO A 15 -17.49 26.55 32.13
N SER A 16 -17.81 25.32 32.56
CA SER A 16 -16.83 24.22 32.63
C SER A 16 -16.31 23.81 31.26
N LEU A 17 -17.08 24.04 30.21
CA LEU A 17 -16.72 23.73 28.81
C LEU A 17 -15.92 24.85 28.12
N ALA A 18 -15.89 26.05 28.72
CA ALA A 18 -15.11 27.17 28.17
C ALA A 18 -13.63 26.82 28.06
N ALA A 19 -13.08 26.12 29.03
CA ALA A 19 -11.67 25.71 29.08
C ALA A 19 -11.25 24.76 27.96
N ILE A 20 -12.17 24.09 27.29
CA ILE A 20 -11.87 23.20 26.15
C ILE A 20 -11.92 23.92 24.80
N HIS A 21 -12.36 25.17 24.77
CA HIS A 21 -12.53 25.95 23.55
C HIS A 21 -11.57 27.14 23.45
N VAL A 22 -11.10 27.68 24.58
CA VAL A 22 -10.31 28.91 24.66
C VAL A 22 -9.02 28.70 25.46
N GLY A 23 -7.98 29.46 25.13
CA GLY A 23 -6.70 29.45 25.85
C GLY A 23 -5.85 28.19 25.69
N ARG A 24 -6.19 27.33 24.71
CA ARG A 24 -5.46 26.10 24.40
C ARG A 24 -5.57 25.74 22.92
N ARG A 25 -4.73 24.81 22.49
CA ARG A 25 -4.89 24.17 21.17
C ARG A 25 -6.16 23.33 21.16
N VAL A 26 -6.97 23.50 20.14
CA VAL A 26 -8.24 22.79 20.01
C VAL A 26 -8.35 22.10 18.67
N PRO A 27 -8.81 20.85 18.63
CA PRO A 27 -9.04 20.15 17.37
C PRO A 27 -10.21 20.77 16.62
N VAL A 28 -10.08 20.81 15.31
CA VAL A 28 -11.15 21.21 14.38
C VAL A 28 -11.71 19.98 13.72
N TYR A 29 -12.97 19.67 13.99
CA TYR A 29 -13.66 18.52 13.41
C TYR A 29 -14.50 18.94 12.21
N ARG A 30 -14.64 18.04 11.25
CA ARG A 30 -15.63 18.22 10.20
C ARG A 30 -17.03 18.18 10.78
N LYS A 31 -17.95 18.95 10.20
CA LYS A 31 -19.36 18.89 10.54
C LYS A 31 -19.88 17.46 10.34
N LEU A 32 -20.58 16.94 11.35
CA LEU A 32 -21.15 15.59 11.33
C LEU A 32 -22.67 15.70 11.45
N GLY A 33 -23.38 15.63 10.36
CA GLY A 33 -24.82 15.91 10.34
C GLY A 33 -25.12 17.33 10.85
N ASP A 34 -25.93 17.44 11.90
CA ASP A 34 -26.27 18.72 12.55
C ASP A 34 -25.24 19.18 13.61
N PHE A 35 -24.25 18.34 13.91
CA PHE A 35 -23.23 18.67 14.90
C PHE A 35 -22.11 19.51 14.29
N ASN A 36 -21.92 20.72 14.79
CA ASN A 36 -20.79 21.57 14.43
C ASN A 36 -19.50 21.09 15.16
N SER A 37 -18.35 21.63 14.75
CA SER A 37 -17.02 21.26 15.31
C SER A 37 -16.94 21.44 16.82
N LYS A 38 -17.59 22.47 17.37
CA LYS A 38 -17.63 22.75 18.81
C LYS A 38 -18.37 21.64 19.56
N ARG A 39 -19.55 21.25 19.10
CA ARG A 39 -20.34 20.19 19.72
C ARG A 39 -19.65 18.83 19.65
N VAL A 40 -19.02 18.50 18.51
CA VAL A 40 -18.22 17.27 18.39
C VAL A 40 -17.07 17.27 19.39
N ARG A 41 -16.40 18.40 19.59
CA ARG A 41 -15.30 18.53 20.57
C ARG A 41 -15.79 18.29 22.01
N GLU A 42 -16.96 18.85 22.39
CA GLU A 42 -17.57 18.63 23.69
C GLU A 42 -17.87 17.15 23.95
N ILE A 43 -18.46 16.49 22.96
CA ILE A 43 -18.77 15.04 23.03
C ILE A 43 -17.48 14.23 23.21
N ILE A 44 -16.47 14.46 22.38
CA ILE A 44 -15.20 13.73 22.47
C ILE A 44 -14.52 14.00 23.82
N HIS A 45 -14.53 15.23 24.31
CA HIS A 45 -13.98 15.56 25.62
C HIS A 45 -14.70 14.79 26.74
N ALA A 46 -16.04 14.81 26.73
CA ALA A 46 -16.84 14.11 27.73
C ALA A 46 -16.62 12.59 27.70
N VAL A 47 -16.48 12.00 26.51
CA VAL A 47 -16.17 10.57 26.36
C VAL A 47 -14.77 10.27 26.90
N LEU A 48 -13.75 10.99 26.46
CA LEU A 48 -12.36 10.75 26.91
C LEU A 48 -12.16 11.03 28.40
N ALA A 49 -12.91 11.95 29.00
CA ALA A 49 -12.86 12.23 30.43
C ALA A 49 -13.46 11.09 31.29
N LYS A 50 -14.43 10.36 30.75
CA LYS A 50 -15.11 9.24 31.44
C LYS A 50 -14.44 7.90 31.24
N LEU A 51 -13.72 7.70 30.13
CA LEU A 51 -13.03 6.44 29.84
C LEU A 51 -11.83 6.25 30.77
N ASP A 52 -11.79 5.11 31.47
CA ASP A 52 -10.56 4.65 32.13
C ASP A 52 -9.54 4.21 31.07
N ASP A 53 -8.25 4.47 31.30
CA ASP A 53 -7.17 4.01 30.42
C ASP A 53 -7.15 2.49 30.25
N LYS A 54 -7.67 1.75 31.23
CA LYS A 54 -7.83 0.28 31.18
C LYS A 54 -8.91 -0.19 30.21
N GLU A 55 -9.88 0.67 29.91
CA GLU A 55 -10.94 0.36 28.94
C GLU A 55 -10.47 0.54 27.48
N ILE A 56 -9.38 1.29 27.29
CA ILE A 56 -8.74 1.47 25.98
C ILE A 56 -7.70 0.39 25.79
N SER A 57 -8.11 -0.70 25.17
CA SER A 57 -7.23 -1.84 24.92
C SER A 57 -5.98 -1.43 24.15
N GLU A 58 -4.80 -1.81 24.66
CA GLU A 58 -3.54 -1.66 23.94
C GLU A 58 -3.45 -2.72 22.86
N THR A 59 -3.16 -2.30 21.64
CA THR A 59 -3.17 -3.14 20.44
C THR A 59 -1.78 -3.56 19.99
N LEU A 60 -0.72 -2.86 20.45
CA LEU A 60 0.65 -3.17 20.07
C LEU A 60 1.37 -3.93 21.19
N PRO A 61 2.15 -4.98 20.89
CA PRO A 61 3.01 -5.65 21.86
C PRO A 61 3.94 -4.68 22.58
N ALA A 62 4.21 -4.99 23.86
CA ALA A 62 5.05 -4.14 24.71
C ALA A 62 6.46 -3.95 24.15
N GLU A 63 7.05 -5.01 23.57
CA GLU A 63 8.38 -5.00 22.97
C GLU A 63 8.46 -4.03 21.79
N LEU A 64 7.41 -3.95 20.96
CA LEU A 64 7.35 -3.00 19.86
C LEU A 64 7.25 -1.58 20.35
N ARG A 65 6.40 -1.33 21.35
CA ARG A 65 6.27 0.00 21.97
C ARG A 65 7.58 0.50 22.56
N GLN A 66 8.31 -0.35 23.26
CA GLN A 66 9.64 -0.02 23.81
C GLN A 66 10.67 0.24 22.70
N LYS A 67 10.77 -0.68 21.72
CA LYS A 67 11.72 -0.58 20.61
C LYS A 67 11.57 0.73 19.84
N TYR A 68 10.33 1.14 19.56
CA TYR A 68 10.04 2.34 18.77
C TYR A 68 9.66 3.56 19.62
N ARG A 69 9.80 3.48 20.95
CA ARG A 69 9.50 4.56 21.91
C ARG A 69 8.10 5.14 21.74
N LEU A 70 7.11 4.27 21.52
CA LEU A 70 5.73 4.67 21.31
C LEU A 70 5.01 4.85 22.65
N VAL A 71 4.23 5.91 22.76
CA VAL A 71 3.35 6.13 23.90
C VAL A 71 2.20 5.12 23.95
N ALA A 72 1.57 4.94 25.07
CA ALA A 72 0.39 4.09 25.20
C ALA A 72 -0.77 4.58 24.32
N ARG A 73 -1.61 3.67 23.86
CA ARG A 73 -2.75 4.00 22.98
C ARG A 73 -3.71 4.99 23.65
N ALA A 74 -4.05 4.79 24.91
CA ALA A 74 -4.91 5.67 25.67
C ALA A 74 -4.34 7.10 25.73
N GLN A 75 -3.04 7.22 26.02
CA GLN A 75 -2.34 8.50 26.03
C GLN A 75 -2.38 9.15 24.65
N ALA A 76 -2.05 8.42 23.59
CA ALA A 76 -2.08 8.95 22.22
C ALA A 76 -3.46 9.47 21.82
N LEU A 77 -4.53 8.72 22.13
CA LEU A 77 -5.90 9.15 21.86
C LEU A 77 -6.28 10.43 22.59
N ARG A 78 -5.86 10.60 23.84
CA ARG A 78 -6.13 11.84 24.58
C ARG A 78 -5.34 13.02 24.01
N GLU A 79 -4.03 12.83 23.80
CA GLU A 79 -3.14 13.88 23.33
C GLU A 79 -3.44 14.33 21.90
N ILE A 80 -3.87 13.44 20.99
CA ILE A 80 -4.21 13.82 19.61
C ILE A 80 -5.44 14.73 19.55
N HIS A 81 -6.39 14.53 20.49
CA HIS A 81 -7.59 15.36 20.59
C HIS A 81 -7.38 16.59 21.45
N PHE A 82 -6.61 16.48 22.53
CA PHE A 82 -6.36 17.56 23.48
C PHE A 82 -4.86 17.64 23.81
N PRO A 83 -4.09 18.29 22.91
CA PRO A 83 -2.64 18.39 23.04
C PRO A 83 -2.19 18.98 24.38
N PRO A 84 -1.12 18.46 25.00
CA PRO A 84 -0.46 19.11 26.14
C PRO A 84 0.01 20.51 25.77
N LYS A 85 0.06 21.42 26.77
CA LYS A 85 0.44 22.82 26.54
C LYS A 85 1.91 22.99 26.11
N ASP A 86 2.77 22.10 26.55
CA ASP A 86 4.22 22.08 26.35
C ASP A 86 4.67 21.39 25.05
N GLU A 87 3.74 20.74 24.33
CA GLU A 87 4.07 20.09 23.06
C GLU A 87 4.35 21.10 21.92
N SER A 88 5.24 20.72 21.00
CA SER A 88 5.61 21.54 19.85
C SER A 88 4.42 21.74 18.89
N MET A 89 4.12 23.00 18.56
CA MET A 89 3.11 23.35 17.57
C MET A 89 3.46 22.81 16.19
N VAL A 90 4.73 22.92 15.82
CA VAL A 90 5.25 22.47 14.51
C VAL A 90 5.06 20.96 14.36
N ASP A 91 5.28 20.18 15.44
CA ASP A 91 5.13 18.73 15.39
C ASP A 91 3.66 18.32 15.23
N TYR A 92 2.73 19.10 15.80
CA TYR A 92 1.30 18.87 15.58
C TYR A 92 0.86 19.22 14.15
N GLU A 93 1.28 20.36 13.61
CA GLU A 93 0.97 20.78 12.25
C GLU A 93 1.52 19.79 11.20
N GLN A 94 2.69 19.23 11.48
CA GLN A 94 3.34 18.24 10.60
C GLN A 94 2.93 16.79 10.90
N SER A 95 1.96 16.57 11.80
CA SER A 95 1.56 15.22 12.24
C SER A 95 2.73 14.37 12.77
N ARG A 96 3.66 15.01 13.51
CA ARG A 96 4.89 14.40 14.05
C ARG A 96 4.92 14.34 15.57
N SER A 97 3.88 14.79 16.28
CA SER A 97 3.82 14.62 17.73
C SER A 97 3.86 13.15 18.12
N ARG A 98 4.22 12.84 19.36
CA ARG A 98 4.25 11.45 19.86
C ARG A 98 2.92 10.73 19.69
N ALA A 99 1.80 11.44 19.87
CA ALA A 99 0.47 10.91 19.63
C ALA A 99 0.24 10.56 18.15
N HIS A 100 0.60 11.45 17.22
CA HIS A 100 0.49 11.19 15.79
C HIS A 100 1.36 9.99 15.35
N ILE A 101 2.62 9.97 15.77
CA ILE A 101 3.54 8.86 15.47
C ILE A 101 2.95 7.53 15.95
N ARG A 102 2.39 7.51 17.17
CA ARG A 102 1.77 6.29 17.72
C ARG A 102 0.58 5.81 16.89
N MET A 103 -0.33 6.70 16.52
CA MET A 103 -1.51 6.34 15.73
C MET A 103 -1.15 5.90 14.31
N ILE A 104 -0.29 6.66 13.64
CA ILE A 104 0.20 6.33 12.29
C ILE A 104 0.94 4.98 12.28
N PHE A 105 1.80 4.74 13.29
CA PHE A 105 2.51 3.47 13.40
C PHE A 105 1.54 2.30 13.57
N GLU A 106 0.50 2.44 14.38
CA GLU A 106 -0.50 1.40 14.60
C GLU A 106 -1.23 1.03 13.32
N ASP A 107 -1.72 2.02 12.57
CA ASP A 107 -2.44 1.80 11.31
C ASP A 107 -1.56 1.06 10.29
N PHE A 108 -0.33 1.52 10.09
CA PHE A 108 0.61 0.85 9.19
C PHE A 108 1.07 -0.52 9.66
N PHE A 109 1.21 -0.70 10.99
CA PHE A 109 1.55 -2.00 11.55
C PHE A 109 0.48 -3.05 11.23
N TRP A 110 -0.79 -2.74 11.47
CA TRP A 110 -1.88 -3.68 11.19
C TRP A 110 -2.03 -3.95 9.70
N LEU A 111 -1.87 -2.95 8.87
CA LEU A 111 -1.85 -3.14 7.41
C LEU A 111 -0.71 -4.06 6.98
N ALA A 112 0.51 -3.78 7.43
CA ALA A 112 1.69 -4.60 7.12
C ALA A 112 1.56 -6.03 7.67
N PHE A 113 1.01 -6.17 8.87
CA PHE A 113 0.74 -7.47 9.48
C PHE A 113 -0.26 -8.30 8.65
N ALA A 114 -1.39 -7.71 8.26
CA ALA A 114 -2.39 -8.38 7.43
C ALA A 114 -1.82 -8.80 6.06
N VAL A 115 -1.03 -7.95 5.42
CA VAL A 115 -0.34 -8.28 4.17
C VAL A 115 0.66 -9.41 4.37
N THR A 116 1.39 -9.40 5.50
CA THR A 116 2.39 -10.43 5.81
C THR A 116 1.75 -11.79 6.08
N LEU A 117 0.63 -11.81 6.81
CA LEU A 117 -0.16 -13.04 7.00
C LEU A 117 -0.60 -13.65 5.67
N LYS A 118 -1.20 -12.83 4.79
CA LYS A 118 -1.60 -13.29 3.46
C LYS A 118 -0.42 -13.78 2.60
N ARG A 119 0.75 -13.18 2.76
CA ARG A 119 1.97 -13.68 2.10
C ARG A 119 2.40 -15.03 2.67
N GLY A 120 2.32 -15.21 3.99
CA GLY A 120 2.63 -16.47 4.66
C GLY A 120 1.77 -17.63 4.15
N ASP A 121 0.49 -17.42 3.93
CA ASP A 121 -0.41 -18.44 3.37
C ASP A 121 0.00 -18.83 1.94
N ARG A 122 0.37 -17.87 1.11
CA ARG A 122 0.86 -18.15 -0.26
C ARG A 122 2.22 -18.86 -0.31
N ILE A 123 3.11 -18.62 0.64
CA ILE A 123 4.40 -19.32 0.72
C ILE A 123 4.20 -20.81 1.01
N ARG A 124 3.08 -21.19 1.64
CA ARG A 124 2.71 -22.60 1.88
C ARG A 124 2.21 -23.34 0.63
N GLU A 125 1.79 -22.59 -0.40
CA GLU A 125 1.43 -23.17 -1.68
C GLU A 125 2.69 -23.65 -2.40
N SER A 126 2.79 -24.93 -2.67
CA SER A 126 3.85 -25.50 -3.49
C SER A 126 3.39 -25.60 -4.92
N LYS A 127 4.19 -25.12 -5.87
CA LYS A 127 3.97 -25.40 -7.29
C LYS A 127 4.70 -26.68 -7.68
N GLU A 128 4.02 -27.54 -8.39
CA GLU A 128 4.62 -28.73 -9.00
C GLU A 128 5.49 -28.38 -10.22
N LEU A 129 5.22 -27.24 -10.84
CA LEU A 129 5.88 -26.75 -12.05
C LEU A 129 7.31 -26.30 -11.74
N LYS A 130 8.30 -26.97 -12.31
CA LYS A 130 9.71 -26.61 -12.21
C LYS A 130 10.17 -25.95 -13.50
N ILE A 131 10.41 -24.64 -13.46
CA ILE A 131 10.95 -23.89 -14.59
C ILE A 131 12.49 -23.95 -14.51
N ARG A 132 13.11 -24.52 -15.52
CA ARG A 132 14.56 -24.52 -15.70
C ARG A 132 14.97 -23.31 -16.53
N ILE A 133 15.99 -22.62 -16.09
CA ILE A 133 16.58 -21.46 -16.79
C ILE A 133 18.05 -21.79 -17.00
N ASP A 134 18.30 -22.60 -17.99
CA ASP A 134 19.63 -22.99 -18.43
C ASP A 134 20.18 -22.05 -19.52
N LYS A 135 21.24 -22.48 -20.17
CA LYS A 135 21.86 -21.72 -21.26
C LYS A 135 20.95 -21.68 -22.49
N ASP A 136 20.29 -22.79 -22.80
CA ASP A 136 19.46 -22.91 -24.01
C ASP A 136 18.28 -21.95 -23.96
N VAL A 137 17.58 -21.86 -22.80
CA VAL A 137 16.51 -20.89 -22.58
C VAL A 137 17.00 -19.45 -22.75
N LYS A 138 18.19 -19.13 -22.24
CA LYS A 138 18.77 -17.78 -22.37
C LYS A 138 19.17 -17.46 -23.81
N ASP A 139 19.67 -18.44 -24.54
CA ASP A 139 20.08 -18.29 -25.94
C ASP A 139 18.83 -18.03 -26.81
N VAL A 140 17.75 -18.78 -26.59
CA VAL A 140 16.45 -18.53 -27.27
C VAL A 140 15.94 -17.11 -26.97
N ILE A 141 15.93 -16.70 -25.69
CA ILE A 141 15.50 -15.35 -25.32
C ILE A 141 16.36 -14.30 -26.01
N SER A 142 17.67 -14.49 -26.07
CA SER A 142 18.60 -13.56 -26.70
C SER A 142 18.40 -13.49 -28.23
N ALA A 143 18.05 -14.60 -28.85
CA ALA A 143 17.77 -14.65 -30.29
C ALA A 143 16.43 -13.97 -30.69
N VAL A 144 15.47 -14.00 -29.78
CA VAL A 144 14.15 -13.37 -29.98
C VAL A 144 14.21 -11.84 -29.84
N LEU A 145 15.05 -11.35 -28.95
CA LEU A 145 15.13 -9.92 -28.66
C LEU A 145 15.96 -9.17 -29.72
N PRO A 146 15.39 -8.17 -30.44
CA PRO A 146 16.11 -7.41 -31.45
C PRO A 146 17.07 -6.35 -30.86
N PHE A 147 17.22 -6.29 -29.54
CA PHE A 147 18.01 -5.31 -28.82
C PHE A 147 18.57 -5.90 -27.51
N LYS A 148 19.57 -5.21 -26.94
CA LYS A 148 20.14 -5.58 -25.64
C LYS A 148 19.30 -4.99 -24.51
N LEU A 149 19.06 -5.78 -23.47
CA LEU A 149 18.37 -5.32 -22.26
C LEU A 149 19.21 -4.27 -21.52
N THR A 150 18.54 -3.29 -20.95
CA THR A 150 19.16 -2.32 -20.02
C THR A 150 19.65 -3.03 -18.74
N ILE A 151 20.50 -2.36 -17.98
CA ILE A 151 20.99 -2.89 -16.67
C ILE A 151 19.80 -3.20 -15.74
N ALA A 152 18.82 -2.29 -15.65
CA ALA A 152 17.62 -2.45 -14.83
C ALA A 152 16.77 -3.66 -15.28
N GLN A 153 16.53 -3.80 -16.59
CA GLN A 153 15.78 -4.93 -17.15
C GLN A 153 16.50 -6.26 -16.89
N ARG A 154 17.83 -6.33 -17.05
CA ARG A 154 18.61 -7.53 -16.72
C ARG A 154 18.49 -7.90 -15.25
N LYS A 155 18.62 -6.92 -14.34
CA LYS A 155 18.48 -7.13 -12.89
C LYS A 155 17.12 -7.70 -12.53
N VAL A 156 16.06 -7.13 -13.05
CA VAL A 156 14.67 -7.56 -12.78
C VAL A 156 14.40 -8.94 -13.39
N THR A 157 14.85 -9.18 -14.63
CA THR A 157 14.74 -10.49 -15.28
C THR A 157 15.43 -11.59 -14.46
N ALA A 158 16.63 -11.32 -13.94
CA ALA A 158 17.32 -12.27 -13.09
C ALA A 158 16.55 -12.60 -11.80
N GLN A 159 15.90 -11.60 -11.19
CA GLN A 159 15.02 -11.81 -10.03
C GLN A 159 13.80 -12.67 -10.38
N ILE A 160 13.13 -12.37 -11.50
CA ILE A 160 12.01 -13.15 -12.00
C ILE A 160 12.42 -14.60 -12.26
N PHE A 161 13.55 -14.83 -12.89
CA PHE A 161 14.08 -16.17 -13.15
C PHE A 161 14.35 -16.95 -11.84
N ASN A 162 14.86 -16.28 -10.81
CA ASN A 162 15.06 -16.92 -9.52
C ASN A 162 13.71 -17.31 -8.87
N ASP A 163 12.70 -16.43 -8.95
CA ASP A 163 11.37 -16.74 -8.46
C ASP A 163 10.72 -17.90 -9.27
N MET A 164 10.90 -17.92 -10.59
CA MET A 164 10.36 -18.97 -11.45
C MET A 164 10.98 -20.35 -11.15
N LYS A 165 12.24 -20.40 -10.75
CA LYS A 165 12.91 -21.65 -10.31
C LYS A 165 12.47 -22.11 -8.93
N SER A 166 11.92 -21.21 -8.09
CA SER A 166 11.48 -21.53 -6.74
C SER A 166 10.33 -22.56 -6.76
N THR A 167 10.18 -23.30 -5.68
CA THR A 167 9.04 -24.20 -5.46
C THR A 167 7.75 -23.46 -5.09
N THR A 168 7.83 -22.17 -4.80
CA THR A 168 6.66 -21.33 -4.50
C THR A 168 6.19 -20.58 -5.76
N PRO A 169 4.86 -20.38 -5.94
CA PRO A 169 4.35 -19.54 -7.03
C PRO A 169 4.88 -18.11 -6.93
N MET A 170 5.35 -17.57 -8.05
CA MET A 170 5.80 -16.19 -8.11
C MET A 170 4.59 -15.23 -8.05
N ASN A 171 4.68 -14.21 -7.20
CA ASN A 171 3.76 -13.07 -7.20
C ASN A 171 4.59 -11.80 -7.06
N ARG A 172 4.87 -11.14 -8.19
CA ARG A 172 5.80 -10.00 -8.25
C ARG A 172 5.14 -8.81 -8.95
N LEU A 173 5.18 -7.65 -8.32
CA LEU A 173 4.84 -6.38 -8.92
C LEU A 173 6.07 -5.81 -9.64
N LEU A 174 5.93 -5.52 -10.93
CA LEU A 174 6.94 -4.84 -11.74
C LEU A 174 6.54 -3.37 -11.92
N GLN A 175 7.30 -2.47 -11.31
CA GLN A 175 7.12 -1.01 -11.44
C GLN A 175 8.18 -0.41 -12.35
N GLY A 176 7.81 0.66 -13.02
CA GLY A 176 8.68 1.46 -13.88
C GLY A 176 7.87 2.46 -14.69
N ASP A 177 8.53 3.46 -15.25
CA ASP A 177 7.90 4.50 -16.04
C ASP A 177 7.28 3.96 -17.34
N VAL A 178 6.43 4.76 -17.97
CA VAL A 178 5.89 4.46 -19.31
C VAL A 178 7.08 4.40 -20.28
N GLY A 179 7.10 3.35 -21.11
CA GLY A 179 8.22 3.13 -22.05
C GLY A 179 9.46 2.45 -21.45
N SER A 180 9.52 2.13 -20.15
CA SER A 180 10.66 1.43 -19.54
C SER A 180 10.84 -0.02 -20.02
N GLY A 181 9.92 -0.56 -20.83
CA GLY A 181 10.00 -1.91 -21.38
C GLY A 181 9.48 -3.00 -20.45
N LYS A 182 8.54 -2.71 -19.54
CA LYS A 182 7.89 -3.71 -18.67
C LYS A 182 7.30 -4.89 -19.44
N THR A 183 6.69 -4.63 -20.58
CA THR A 183 6.13 -5.67 -21.46
C THR A 183 7.19 -6.65 -21.96
N ILE A 184 8.38 -6.17 -22.27
CA ILE A 184 9.49 -7.03 -22.71
C ILE A 184 9.93 -7.97 -21.58
N VAL A 185 10.01 -7.47 -20.36
CA VAL A 185 10.33 -8.31 -19.19
C VAL A 185 9.25 -9.40 -18.98
N ALA A 186 7.97 -9.05 -19.16
CA ALA A 186 6.89 -10.04 -19.11
C ALA A 186 7.01 -11.09 -20.24
N VAL A 187 7.30 -10.67 -21.47
CA VAL A 187 7.49 -11.60 -22.60
C VAL A 187 8.68 -12.53 -22.37
N ILE A 188 9.78 -12.05 -21.80
CA ILE A 188 10.93 -12.89 -21.43
C ILE A 188 10.51 -14.00 -20.44
N ALA A 189 9.71 -13.66 -19.44
CA ALA A 189 9.19 -14.66 -18.50
C ALA A 189 8.25 -15.67 -19.20
N MET A 190 7.41 -15.20 -20.13
CA MET A 190 6.56 -16.08 -20.94
C MET A 190 7.38 -17.04 -21.81
N ILE A 191 8.42 -16.56 -22.50
CA ILE A 191 9.32 -17.41 -23.28
C ILE A 191 9.99 -18.47 -22.38
N ALA A 192 10.48 -18.07 -21.21
CA ALA A 192 11.06 -19.00 -20.28
C ALA A 192 10.09 -20.11 -19.83
N ALA A 193 8.81 -19.81 -19.67
CA ALA A 193 7.77 -20.80 -19.38
C ALA A 193 7.52 -21.73 -20.61
N MET A 194 7.43 -21.14 -21.79
CA MET A 194 7.18 -21.89 -23.02
C MET A 194 8.33 -22.84 -23.38
N GLU A 195 9.57 -22.45 -23.16
CA GLU A 195 10.75 -23.32 -23.34
C GLU A 195 10.77 -24.51 -22.34
N ASN A 196 9.98 -24.43 -21.28
CA ASN A 196 9.78 -25.56 -20.36
C ASN A 196 8.50 -26.35 -20.67
N GLY A 197 7.88 -26.15 -21.84
CA GLY A 197 6.69 -26.88 -22.28
C GLY A 197 5.36 -26.37 -21.69
N TYR A 198 5.36 -25.20 -21.08
CA TYR A 198 4.15 -24.60 -20.50
C TYR A 198 3.52 -23.55 -21.40
N GLN A 199 2.24 -23.31 -21.23
CA GLN A 199 1.55 -22.18 -21.83
C GLN A 199 1.73 -20.92 -20.97
N ALA A 200 1.71 -19.76 -21.63
CA ALA A 200 1.75 -18.47 -20.97
C ALA A 200 0.54 -17.63 -21.39
N ALA A 201 -0.05 -16.92 -20.44
CA ALA A 201 -1.16 -16.00 -20.69
C ALA A 201 -0.81 -14.59 -20.19
N MET A 202 -1.20 -13.59 -20.97
CA MET A 202 -1.06 -12.18 -20.60
C MET A 202 -2.44 -11.52 -20.60
N MET A 203 -2.81 -10.96 -19.46
CA MET A 203 -4.06 -10.23 -19.29
C MET A 203 -3.84 -8.74 -19.47
N ALA A 204 -4.79 -8.06 -20.09
CA ALA A 204 -4.85 -6.61 -20.22
C ALA A 204 -6.21 -6.08 -19.76
N PRO A 205 -6.30 -4.87 -19.21
CA PRO A 205 -7.55 -4.34 -18.64
C PRO A 205 -8.60 -3.96 -19.69
N THR A 206 -8.21 -3.78 -20.95
CA THR A 206 -9.11 -3.43 -22.06
C THR A 206 -8.79 -4.23 -23.32
N GLU A 207 -9.77 -4.42 -24.19
CA GLU A 207 -9.60 -5.10 -25.49
C GLU A 207 -8.55 -4.40 -26.36
N ILE A 208 -8.57 -3.07 -26.40
CA ILE A 208 -7.60 -2.27 -27.18
C ILE A 208 -6.17 -2.56 -26.75
N LEU A 209 -5.91 -2.64 -25.45
CA LEU A 209 -4.59 -2.98 -24.93
C LEU A 209 -4.23 -4.44 -25.18
N ALA A 210 -5.19 -5.35 -25.07
CA ALA A 210 -4.99 -6.77 -25.41
C ALA A 210 -4.58 -6.94 -26.88
N GLU A 211 -5.28 -6.29 -27.81
CA GLU A 211 -4.95 -6.28 -29.23
C GLU A 211 -3.57 -5.65 -29.51
N GLN A 212 -3.25 -4.54 -28.86
CA GLN A 212 -1.95 -3.89 -28.98
C GLN A 212 -0.83 -4.82 -28.52
N HIS A 213 -1.00 -5.46 -27.36
CA HIS A 213 -0.03 -6.42 -26.85
C HIS A 213 0.08 -7.63 -27.78
N ALA A 214 -1.03 -8.20 -28.24
CA ALA A 214 -1.02 -9.34 -29.15
C ALA A 214 -0.27 -9.02 -30.45
N ARG A 215 -0.53 -7.86 -31.08
CA ARG A 215 0.20 -7.41 -32.28
C ARG A 215 1.70 -7.29 -32.05
N ASN A 216 2.10 -6.68 -30.92
CA ASN A 216 3.50 -6.48 -30.59
C ASN A 216 4.21 -7.80 -30.31
N ILE A 217 3.56 -8.71 -29.56
CA ILE A 217 4.10 -10.02 -29.22
C ILE A 217 4.17 -10.91 -30.48
N LYS A 218 3.14 -10.93 -31.34
CA LYS A 218 3.17 -11.63 -32.62
C LYS A 218 4.34 -11.18 -33.49
N ARG A 219 4.60 -9.87 -33.56
CA ARG A 219 5.73 -9.32 -34.32
C ARG A 219 7.08 -9.76 -33.72
N LEU A 220 7.20 -9.73 -32.41
CA LEU A 220 8.44 -10.12 -31.69
C LEU A 220 8.73 -11.61 -31.87
N LEU A 221 7.68 -12.46 -31.83
CA LEU A 221 7.79 -13.91 -31.92
C LEU A 221 7.64 -14.46 -33.34
N ALA A 222 7.59 -13.60 -34.36
CA ALA A 222 7.31 -14.01 -35.75
C ALA A 222 8.32 -15.03 -36.33
N ARG A 223 9.53 -15.10 -35.78
CA ARG A 223 10.59 -16.05 -36.22
C ARG A 223 10.78 -17.21 -35.25
N THR A 224 9.80 -17.47 -34.42
CA THR A 224 9.82 -18.55 -33.44
C THR A 224 8.68 -19.53 -33.70
N PRO A 225 8.71 -20.75 -33.17
CA PRO A 225 7.62 -21.72 -33.30
C PRO A 225 6.38 -21.39 -32.43
N TYR A 226 6.39 -20.31 -31.65
CA TYR A 226 5.32 -20.00 -30.72
C TYR A 226 4.09 -19.43 -31.41
N ARG A 227 2.92 -19.96 -31.07
CA ARG A 227 1.63 -19.40 -31.47
C ARG A 227 1.17 -18.35 -30.47
N VAL A 228 0.71 -17.22 -30.99
CA VAL A 228 0.13 -16.15 -30.18
C VAL A 228 -1.32 -15.98 -30.58
N GLU A 229 -2.23 -16.29 -29.65
CA GLU A 229 -3.66 -16.13 -29.85
C GLU A 229 -4.15 -14.92 -29.05
N LEU A 230 -5.19 -14.27 -29.53
CA LEU A 230 -5.87 -13.16 -28.86
C LEU A 230 -7.26 -13.65 -28.44
N LEU A 231 -7.57 -13.49 -27.17
CA LEU A 231 -8.89 -13.76 -26.62
C LEU A 231 -9.48 -12.46 -26.05
N THR A 232 -10.57 -11.99 -26.66
CA THR A 232 -11.34 -10.81 -26.22
C THR A 232 -12.83 -11.14 -26.26
N GLY A 233 -13.66 -10.34 -25.61
CA GLY A 233 -15.11 -10.54 -25.61
C GLY A 233 -15.74 -10.45 -27.00
N SER A 234 -15.11 -9.75 -27.93
CA SER A 234 -15.54 -9.60 -29.34
C SER A 234 -15.13 -10.77 -30.24
N VAL A 235 -14.14 -11.56 -29.85
CA VAL A 235 -13.71 -12.75 -30.57
C VAL A 235 -14.55 -13.95 -30.13
N ARG A 236 -15.57 -14.30 -30.87
CA ARG A 236 -16.30 -15.58 -30.70
C ARG A 236 -15.38 -16.71 -31.13
N SER A 237 -15.20 -17.69 -30.24
CA SER A 237 -14.53 -18.96 -30.52
C SER A 237 -15.24 -19.76 -31.64
#